data_b406c654ea2a2fba886c01396516cbd4
#
_entry.id   b406c654ea2a2fba886c01396516cbd4
#
_cell.length_a   1.000
_cell.length_b   1.000
_cell.length_c   1.000
_cell.angle_alpha   90.00
_cell.angle_beta   90.00
_cell.angle_gamma   90.00
#
_symmetry.space_group_name_H-M   'P 1'
#
loop_
_entity.id
_entity.type
_entity.pdbx_description
1 polymer ?
#
loop_
_entity_poly.entity_id
_entity_poly.type
_entity_poly.pdbx_seq_one_letter_code
_entity_poly.pdbx_strand_id
1 'polypeptide(L)'
;MDISKKEQTQTAGDNAIQYQIESQNNNYSTQVTQYFGASPSEMVSVATTVYNQMYALSAKNYAEIATTTVNDRINAFGCELFPRLEKVEGALEKFMDPKFEFLLGDAQVTDAKSDRHDDLCMLSELLACHVLKGEDKKIDAGISHAFKIVDEIDNDALCALTIVCAFQFYSPVSGIAKEGLDILNNMFGKLMYLELPTGMNWMDHLDMLGALRMSSFGLKKSEPLLVSKFQEYSCAGIKKDSDELKRAYEILAMNNISRSVIIDNECLDGYVRLNISDIDSLKPQNKESILQIRSLYTKDKTIITAASSNFINMWNSYENLKQIRDWWDTIPYAFNVSYMGLVLAQTNAKRIDHTLPDLI
;
A
#
# COMPACT_ATOMS: atom_id res chain seq x y z
N MET A 1 19.79 54.16 14.94
CA MET A 1 19.11 53.74 13.71
C MET A 1 17.79 53.16 14.14
N ASP A 2 16.74 53.92 13.93
CA ASP A 2 15.38 53.60 14.36
C ASP A 2 14.80 52.52 13.47
N ILE A 3 14.37 51.40 14.09
CA ILE A 3 13.59 50.39 13.44
C ILE A 3 12.12 50.74 13.67
N SER A 4 11.46 51.26 12.61
CA SER A 4 10.03 51.58 12.66
C SER A 4 9.22 50.30 12.80
N LYS A 5 8.51 50.15 13.95
CA LYS A 5 7.43 49.16 14.11
C LYS A 5 6.29 49.53 13.17
N LYS A 6 6.02 48.66 12.18
CA LYS A 6 4.75 48.69 11.48
C LYS A 6 3.69 48.08 12.37
N GLU A 7 2.78 48.87 12.89
CA GLU A 7 1.54 48.39 13.50
C GLU A 7 0.65 47.80 12.40
N GLN A 8 0.40 46.51 12.47
CA GLN A 8 -0.63 45.85 11.67
C GLN A 8 -1.92 45.78 12.49
N THR A 9 -2.94 46.48 12.03
CA THR A 9 -4.28 46.41 12.61
C THR A 9 -4.97 45.13 12.09
N GLN A 10 -5.27 44.21 12.99
CA GLN A 10 -6.00 42.99 12.70
C GLN A 10 -7.43 43.10 13.23
N THR A 11 -8.41 42.82 12.38
CA THR A 11 -9.80 42.67 12.75
C THR A 11 -10.12 41.17 12.86
N ALA A 12 -10.27 40.69 14.08
CA ALA A 12 -10.76 39.31 14.32
C ALA A 12 -12.27 39.32 14.49
N GLY A 13 -12.96 38.32 13.93
CA GLY A 13 -14.39 38.10 14.20
C GLY A 13 -14.64 37.58 15.62
N ASP A 14 -15.86 37.77 16.11
CA ASP A 14 -16.26 37.75 17.52
C ASP A 14 -16.02 36.46 18.33
N ASN A 15 -15.40 35.40 17.84
CA ASN A 15 -15.11 34.15 18.57
C ASN A 15 -13.83 33.44 18.16
N ALA A 16 -12.87 34.10 17.51
CA ALA A 16 -11.62 33.46 17.08
C ALA A 16 -10.45 33.86 17.99
N ILE A 17 -9.74 32.88 18.55
CA ILE A 17 -8.44 33.10 19.21
C ILE A 17 -7.37 32.90 18.13
N GLN A 18 -6.63 33.98 17.87
CA GLN A 18 -5.57 33.98 16.86
C GLN A 18 -4.21 33.85 17.55
N TYR A 19 -3.45 32.83 17.14
CA TYR A 19 -2.04 32.69 17.52
C TYR A 19 -1.16 32.92 16.30
N GLN A 20 -0.18 33.78 16.42
CA GLN A 20 0.82 34.02 15.40
C GLN A 20 2.13 33.36 15.83
N ILE A 21 2.60 32.40 15.04
CA ILE A 21 3.89 31.75 15.26
C ILE A 21 4.83 32.20 14.14
N GLU A 22 5.89 32.91 14.48
CA GLU A 22 7.00 33.19 13.58
C GLU A 22 8.07 32.11 13.75
N SER A 23 8.31 31.28 12.74
CA SER A 23 9.48 30.42 12.69
C SER A 23 10.55 31.06 11.80
N GLN A 24 11.65 31.46 12.38
CA GLN A 24 12.84 31.90 11.66
C GLN A 24 13.79 30.72 11.48
N ASN A 25 13.71 30.01 10.36
CA ASN A 25 14.84 29.24 9.85
C ASN A 25 14.80 29.27 8.32
N ASN A 26 15.91 29.70 7.75
CA ASN A 26 16.20 29.71 6.31
C ASN A 26 15.36 30.65 5.44
N ASN A 27 15.38 31.95 5.72
CA ASN A 27 14.82 33.01 4.84
C ASN A 27 13.32 32.91 4.47
N TYR A 28 12.56 32.03 5.11
CA TYR A 28 11.12 31.89 4.88
C TYR A 28 10.38 32.14 6.19
N SER A 29 9.57 33.17 6.24
CA SER A 29 8.59 33.37 7.32
C SER A 29 7.23 32.94 6.81
N THR A 30 6.76 31.80 7.27
CA THR A 30 5.38 31.35 7.03
C THR A 30 4.53 31.79 8.20
N GLN A 31 3.51 32.61 7.97
CA GLN A 31 2.52 32.96 8.99
C GLN A 31 1.42 31.90 9.00
N VAL A 32 1.38 31.09 10.03
CA VAL A 32 0.31 30.12 10.25
C VAL A 32 -0.72 30.76 11.19
N THR A 33 -1.93 30.93 10.70
CA THR A 33 -3.07 31.41 11.49
C THR A 33 -3.92 30.21 11.89
N GLN A 34 -3.95 29.87 13.19
CA GLN A 34 -4.79 28.80 13.70
C GLN A 34 -6.22 29.29 13.96
N TYR A 35 -7.21 28.64 13.37
CA TYR A 35 -8.63 28.88 13.62
C TYR A 35 -9.22 27.75 14.45
N PHE A 36 -9.68 28.02 15.67
CA PHE A 36 -10.40 27.07 16.47
C PHE A 36 -11.91 27.22 16.21
N GLY A 37 -12.59 26.11 15.86
CA GLY A 37 -14.04 26.09 15.62
C GLY A 37 -14.44 26.54 14.21
N ALA A 38 -13.52 26.50 13.25
CA ALA A 38 -13.81 26.82 11.85
C ALA A 38 -14.78 25.81 11.23
N SER A 39 -15.68 26.29 10.39
CA SER A 39 -16.54 25.44 9.57
C SER A 39 -15.73 24.70 8.48
N PRO A 40 -16.24 23.60 7.93
CA PRO A 40 -15.54 22.88 6.83
C PRO A 40 -15.17 23.79 5.65
N SER A 41 -16.00 24.77 5.31
CA SER A 41 -15.72 25.74 4.24
C SER A 41 -14.58 26.70 4.59
N GLU A 42 -14.46 27.12 5.86
CA GLU A 42 -13.33 27.93 6.33
C GLU A 42 -12.03 27.12 6.36
N MET A 43 -12.09 25.83 6.74
CA MET A 43 -10.93 24.94 6.69
C MET A 43 -10.44 24.75 5.25
N VAL A 44 -11.33 24.57 4.27
CA VAL A 44 -10.96 24.53 2.85
C VAL A 44 -10.29 25.83 2.41
N SER A 45 -10.82 26.98 2.86
CA SER A 45 -10.24 28.29 2.56
C SER A 45 -8.81 28.43 3.15
N VAL A 46 -8.61 27.99 4.39
CA VAL A 46 -7.27 27.97 5.03
C VAL A 46 -6.34 27.03 4.29
N ALA A 47 -6.78 25.79 4.00
CA ALA A 47 -5.98 24.83 3.23
C ALA A 47 -5.57 25.39 1.86
N THR A 48 -6.50 26.03 1.15
CA THR A 48 -6.20 26.69 -0.13
C THR A 48 -5.22 27.85 0.04
N THR A 49 -5.34 28.61 1.11
CA THR A 49 -4.44 29.73 1.38
C THR A 49 -3.01 29.23 1.68
N VAL A 50 -2.85 28.21 2.52
CA VAL A 50 -1.56 27.57 2.83
C VAL A 50 -0.97 26.98 1.54
N TYR A 51 -1.75 26.26 0.76
CA TYR A 51 -1.31 25.72 -0.52
C TYR A 51 -0.76 26.82 -1.45
N ASN A 52 -1.48 27.93 -1.61
CA ASN A 52 -1.07 29.04 -2.46
C ASN A 52 0.17 29.78 -1.92
N GLN A 53 0.35 29.85 -0.60
CA GLN A 53 1.56 30.43 0.00
C GLN A 53 2.79 29.56 -0.25
N MET A 54 2.69 28.24 -0.03
CA MET A 54 3.75 27.29 -0.35
C MET A 54 4.06 27.30 -1.85
N TYR A 55 3.04 27.41 -2.69
CA TYR A 55 3.17 27.60 -4.13
C TYR A 55 4.00 28.85 -4.49
N ALA A 56 3.69 30.01 -3.90
CA ALA A 56 4.39 31.25 -4.18
C ALA A 56 5.89 31.19 -3.79
N LEU A 57 6.21 30.46 -2.71
CA LEU A 57 7.58 30.22 -2.26
C LEU A 57 8.33 29.31 -3.24
N SER A 58 7.69 28.20 -3.65
CA SER A 58 8.26 27.27 -4.63
C SER A 58 8.47 27.95 -5.98
N ALA A 59 7.50 28.72 -6.46
CA ALA A 59 7.60 29.47 -7.72
C ALA A 59 8.75 30.50 -7.72
N LYS A 60 9.04 31.14 -6.58
CA LYS A 60 10.19 32.06 -6.49
C LYS A 60 11.53 31.37 -6.71
N ASN A 61 11.68 30.15 -6.22
CA ASN A 61 12.92 29.38 -6.36
C ASN A 61 13.15 28.86 -7.79
N TYR A 62 12.09 28.75 -8.59
CA TYR A 62 12.12 28.25 -9.96
C TYR A 62 11.74 29.29 -11.02
N ALA A 63 11.63 30.57 -10.62
CA ALA A 63 11.15 31.66 -11.51
C ALA A 63 11.98 31.87 -12.77
N GLU A 64 13.20 31.40 -12.83
CA GLU A 64 14.07 31.51 -14.01
C GLU A 64 13.83 30.40 -15.06
N ILE A 65 13.12 29.32 -14.68
CA ILE A 65 12.92 28.15 -15.55
C ILE A 65 11.42 27.92 -15.79
N ALA A 66 10.91 28.54 -16.86
CA ALA A 66 9.57 28.29 -17.40
C ALA A 66 8.40 28.45 -16.41
N THR A 67 8.20 29.64 -15.90
CA THR A 67 7.14 30.02 -14.93
C THR A 67 5.76 29.46 -15.27
N THR A 68 5.40 29.39 -16.55
CA THR A 68 4.10 28.88 -17.01
C THR A 68 3.99 27.37 -16.78
N THR A 69 5.01 26.59 -17.16
CA THR A 69 5.00 25.12 -17.03
C THR A 69 4.96 24.69 -15.56
N VAL A 70 5.74 25.36 -14.70
CA VAL A 70 5.73 25.09 -13.26
C VAL A 70 4.35 25.41 -12.66
N ASN A 71 3.74 26.52 -13.06
CA ASN A 71 2.42 26.92 -12.62
C ASN A 71 1.35 25.89 -13.01
N ASP A 72 1.41 25.41 -14.26
CA ASP A 72 0.45 24.40 -14.75
C ASP A 72 0.58 23.07 -13.97
N ARG A 73 1.81 22.63 -13.69
CA ARG A 73 2.08 21.42 -12.90
C ARG A 73 1.56 21.54 -11.48
N ILE A 74 1.89 22.60 -10.76
CA ILE A 74 1.43 22.81 -9.39
C ILE A 74 -0.09 22.96 -9.31
N ASN A 75 -0.72 23.57 -10.32
CA ASN A 75 -2.19 23.60 -10.39
C ASN A 75 -2.78 22.21 -10.63
N ALA A 76 -2.19 21.41 -11.50
CA ALA A 76 -2.60 20.02 -11.73
C ALA A 76 -2.45 19.18 -10.46
N PHE A 77 -1.35 19.38 -9.71
CA PHE A 77 -1.14 18.72 -8.42
C PHE A 77 -2.23 19.08 -7.41
N GLY A 78 -2.61 20.34 -7.30
CA GLY A 78 -3.73 20.76 -6.45
C GLY A 78 -5.06 20.12 -6.85
N CYS A 79 -5.34 20.06 -8.15
CA CYS A 79 -6.56 19.41 -8.65
C CYS A 79 -6.62 17.91 -8.34
N GLU A 80 -5.48 17.24 -8.26
CA GLU A 80 -5.40 15.82 -7.93
C GLU A 80 -5.43 15.58 -6.41
N LEU A 81 -4.75 16.45 -5.64
CA LEU A 81 -4.59 16.31 -4.20
C LEU A 81 -5.89 16.56 -3.42
N PHE A 82 -6.57 17.69 -3.68
CA PHE A 82 -7.70 18.12 -2.85
C PHE A 82 -8.86 17.11 -2.86
N PRO A 83 -9.31 16.54 -3.98
CA PRO A 83 -10.39 15.54 -3.99
C PRO A 83 -10.03 14.23 -3.24
N ARG A 84 -8.73 13.94 -3.08
CA ARG A 84 -8.26 12.80 -2.29
C ARG A 84 -8.31 13.10 -0.81
N LEU A 85 -7.80 14.27 -0.41
CA LEU A 85 -7.78 14.71 0.98
C LEU A 85 -9.20 14.92 1.53
N GLU A 86 -10.14 15.41 0.73
CA GLU A 86 -11.55 15.55 1.14
C GLU A 86 -12.21 14.24 1.57
N LYS A 87 -11.72 13.11 1.07
CA LYS A 87 -12.21 11.76 1.43
C LYS A 87 -11.57 11.21 2.71
N VAL A 88 -10.53 11.87 3.21
CA VAL A 88 -9.78 11.43 4.38
C VAL A 88 -10.20 12.26 5.58
N GLU A 89 -10.76 11.62 6.59
CA GLU A 89 -11.17 12.29 7.84
C GLU A 89 -9.96 12.94 8.52
N GLY A 90 -10.08 14.19 8.93
CA GLY A 90 -9.01 14.93 9.59
C GLY A 90 -7.92 15.48 8.65
N ALA A 91 -8.06 15.32 7.33
CA ALA A 91 -7.03 15.77 6.39
C ALA A 91 -6.89 17.30 6.35
N LEU A 92 -8.02 18.01 6.43
CA LEU A 92 -8.00 19.48 6.35
C LEU A 92 -7.38 20.12 7.59
N GLU A 93 -7.53 19.49 8.77
CA GLU A 93 -6.88 19.92 10.01
C GLU A 93 -5.36 19.79 9.95
N LYS A 94 -4.83 18.85 9.16
CA LYS A 94 -3.38 18.66 8.97
C LYS A 94 -2.71 19.82 8.25
N PHE A 95 -3.44 20.67 7.52
CA PHE A 95 -2.90 21.91 6.95
C PHE A 95 -2.46 22.92 8.01
N MET A 96 -2.84 22.72 9.28
CA MET A 96 -2.36 23.52 10.41
C MET A 96 -1.15 22.88 11.11
N ASP A 97 -0.69 21.71 10.64
CA ASP A 97 0.50 21.02 11.16
C ASP A 97 1.73 21.48 10.37
N PRO A 98 2.71 22.16 10.98
CA PRO A 98 3.91 22.61 10.28
C PRO A 98 4.66 21.50 9.55
N LYS A 99 4.61 20.26 10.07
CA LYS A 99 5.25 19.13 9.41
C LYS A 99 4.56 18.76 8.09
N PHE A 100 3.23 18.78 8.08
CA PHE A 100 2.47 18.56 6.86
C PHE A 100 2.74 19.66 5.82
N GLU A 101 2.85 20.91 6.25
CA GLU A 101 3.22 22.03 5.37
C GLU A 101 4.59 21.82 4.71
N PHE A 102 5.59 21.34 5.46
CA PHE A 102 6.90 21.03 4.87
C PHE A 102 6.82 19.90 3.85
N LEU A 103 6.08 18.83 4.14
CA LEU A 103 5.87 17.72 3.19
C LEU A 103 5.12 18.17 1.94
N LEU A 104 4.12 19.02 2.08
CA LEU A 104 3.40 19.62 0.96
C LEU A 104 4.35 20.47 0.10
N GLY A 105 5.23 21.24 0.71
CA GLY A 105 6.25 22.01 0.01
C GLY A 105 7.23 21.12 -0.75
N ASP A 106 7.73 20.06 -0.14
CA ASP A 106 8.60 19.08 -0.79
C ASP A 106 7.88 18.40 -1.97
N ALA A 107 6.60 18.03 -1.82
CA ALA A 107 5.79 17.46 -2.89
C ALA A 107 5.62 18.43 -4.08
N GLN A 108 5.32 19.70 -3.82
CA GLN A 108 5.20 20.73 -4.86
C GLN A 108 6.52 20.96 -5.61
N VAL A 109 7.66 20.93 -4.90
CA VAL A 109 8.98 21.04 -5.50
C VAL A 109 9.30 19.85 -6.39
N THR A 110 8.99 18.66 -5.94
CA THR A 110 9.21 17.41 -6.71
C THR A 110 8.32 17.37 -7.94
N ASP A 111 7.02 17.71 -7.80
CA ASP A 111 6.08 17.80 -8.92
C ASP A 111 6.52 18.85 -9.96
N ALA A 112 6.99 20.01 -9.52
CA ALA A 112 7.47 21.07 -10.41
C ALA A 112 8.67 20.63 -11.27
N LYS A 113 9.48 19.68 -10.81
CA LYS A 113 10.62 19.11 -11.54
C LYS A 113 10.22 18.00 -12.50
N SER A 114 9.22 17.19 -12.12
CA SER A 114 8.77 16.05 -12.92
C SER A 114 7.83 16.47 -14.05
N ASP A 115 7.93 15.79 -15.19
CA ASP A 115 6.98 15.89 -16.30
C ASP A 115 6.05 14.65 -16.35
N ARG A 116 6.15 13.74 -15.39
CA ARG A 116 5.38 12.52 -15.33
C ARG A 116 4.12 12.70 -14.49
N HIS A 117 2.96 12.50 -15.10
CA HIS A 117 1.68 12.54 -14.38
C HIS A 117 1.59 11.49 -13.25
N ASP A 118 2.29 10.37 -13.41
CA ASP A 118 2.35 9.32 -12.41
C ASP A 118 2.98 9.80 -11.09
N ASP A 119 4.01 10.66 -11.16
CA ASP A 119 4.66 11.23 -9.98
C ASP A 119 3.69 12.14 -9.20
N LEU A 120 2.92 12.96 -9.92
CA LEU A 120 1.87 13.80 -9.33
C LEU A 120 0.85 12.95 -8.54
N CYS A 121 0.38 11.86 -9.15
CA CYS A 121 -0.54 10.95 -8.49
C CYS A 121 0.10 10.27 -7.27
N MET A 122 1.38 9.87 -7.38
CA MET A 122 2.14 9.27 -6.28
C MET A 122 2.31 10.24 -5.11
N LEU A 123 2.69 11.49 -5.38
CA LEU A 123 2.87 12.52 -4.34
C LEU A 123 1.56 12.81 -3.62
N SER A 124 0.44 12.86 -4.35
CA SER A 124 -0.90 13.05 -3.76
C SER A 124 -1.29 11.89 -2.84
N GLU A 125 -1.02 10.63 -3.24
CA GLU A 125 -1.27 9.46 -2.41
C GLU A 125 -0.34 9.41 -1.18
N LEU A 126 0.92 9.83 -1.30
CA LEU A 126 1.85 9.91 -0.18
C LEU A 126 1.36 10.91 0.87
N LEU A 127 0.84 12.08 0.46
CA LEU A 127 0.25 13.05 1.40
C LEU A 127 -0.99 12.47 2.09
N ALA A 128 -1.87 11.79 1.36
CA ALA A 128 -3.03 11.12 1.95
C ALA A 128 -2.60 10.02 2.95
N CYS A 129 -1.59 9.24 2.61
CA CYS A 129 -1.01 8.23 3.51
C CYS A 129 -0.41 8.85 4.78
N HIS A 130 0.27 10.01 4.66
CA HIS A 130 0.80 10.73 5.82
C HIS A 130 -0.33 11.19 6.76
N VAL A 131 -1.43 11.69 6.24
CA VAL A 131 -2.59 12.08 7.06
C VAL A 131 -3.11 10.90 7.87
N LEU A 132 -3.25 9.74 7.23
CA LEU A 132 -3.81 8.53 7.86
C LEU A 132 -2.86 7.85 8.84
N LYS A 133 -1.57 7.83 8.55
CA LYS A 133 -0.59 6.95 9.23
C LYS A 133 0.68 7.64 9.71
N GLY A 134 0.80 8.95 9.53
CA GLY A 134 1.99 9.72 9.89
C GLY A 134 2.31 9.78 11.39
N GLU A 135 1.45 9.25 12.25
CA GLU A 135 1.72 9.09 13.69
C GLU A 135 2.72 7.95 13.97
N ASP A 136 2.77 6.91 13.12
CA ASP A 136 3.82 5.90 13.20
C ASP A 136 5.13 6.45 12.63
N LYS A 137 6.13 6.60 13.52
CA LYS A 137 7.43 7.18 13.17
C LYS A 137 8.17 6.44 12.05
N LYS A 138 7.96 5.12 11.88
CA LYS A 138 8.63 4.35 10.83
C LYS A 138 7.97 4.58 9.48
N ILE A 139 6.64 4.59 9.47
CA ILE A 139 5.86 4.90 8.27
C ILE A 139 6.12 6.34 7.85
N ASP A 140 6.07 7.26 8.79
CA ASP A 140 6.34 8.68 8.57
C ASP A 140 7.75 8.95 8.01
N ALA A 141 8.77 8.31 8.55
CA ALA A 141 10.12 8.37 7.97
C ALA A 141 10.15 7.79 6.55
N GLY A 142 9.45 6.67 6.32
CA GLY A 142 9.31 6.07 4.99
C GLY A 142 8.66 7.01 3.99
N ILE A 143 7.57 7.68 4.37
CA ILE A 143 6.88 8.69 3.56
C ILE A 143 7.80 9.87 3.24
N SER A 144 8.46 10.43 4.25
CA SER A 144 9.37 11.57 4.09
C SER A 144 10.56 11.27 3.16
N HIS A 145 11.03 10.02 3.12
CA HIS A 145 12.04 9.59 2.17
C HIS A 145 11.46 9.34 0.78
N ALA A 146 10.25 8.76 0.69
CA ALA A 146 9.59 8.50 -0.59
C ALA A 146 9.36 9.79 -1.39
N PHE A 147 8.97 10.90 -0.74
CA PHE A 147 8.84 12.20 -1.39
C PHE A 147 10.08 12.65 -2.16
N LYS A 148 11.27 12.29 -1.66
CA LYS A 148 12.55 12.75 -2.22
C LYS A 148 12.98 11.96 -3.45
N ILE A 149 12.41 10.80 -3.67
CA ILE A 149 12.85 9.88 -4.73
C ILE A 149 11.75 9.54 -5.75
N VAL A 150 10.54 10.08 -5.59
CA VAL A 150 9.44 9.81 -6.54
C VAL A 150 9.83 10.18 -7.96
N ASP A 151 10.51 11.33 -8.16
CA ASP A 151 10.98 11.79 -9.46
C ASP A 151 12.24 11.04 -9.98
N GLU A 152 12.91 10.27 -9.12
CA GLU A 152 14.12 9.52 -9.46
C GLU A 152 13.82 8.05 -9.79
N ILE A 153 12.69 7.49 -9.34
CA ILE A 153 12.38 6.07 -9.51
C ILE A 153 11.87 5.76 -10.93
N ASP A 154 12.46 4.75 -11.57
CA ASP A 154 11.98 4.27 -12.86
C ASP A 154 10.62 3.56 -12.74
N ASN A 155 9.74 3.78 -13.72
CA ASN A 155 8.39 3.24 -13.71
C ASN A 155 8.33 1.71 -13.72
N ASP A 156 9.22 1.04 -14.44
CA ASP A 156 9.32 -0.42 -14.47
C ASP A 156 9.87 -0.98 -13.15
N ALA A 157 10.84 -0.29 -12.53
CA ALA A 157 11.32 -0.64 -11.18
C ALA A 157 10.21 -0.46 -10.12
N LEU A 158 9.43 0.63 -10.22
CA LEU A 158 8.28 0.87 -9.34
C LEU A 158 7.18 -0.18 -9.54
N CYS A 159 6.89 -0.54 -10.80
CA CYS A 159 5.95 -1.62 -11.13
C CYS A 159 6.42 -2.95 -10.50
N ALA A 160 7.69 -3.33 -10.69
CA ALA A 160 8.27 -4.54 -10.12
C ALA A 160 8.21 -4.55 -8.58
N LEU A 161 8.55 -3.44 -7.93
CA LEU A 161 8.46 -3.28 -6.48
C LEU A 161 7.02 -3.49 -5.98
N THR A 162 6.05 -2.92 -6.70
CA THR A 162 4.62 -3.05 -6.38
C THR A 162 4.16 -4.51 -6.50
N ILE A 163 4.54 -5.20 -7.58
CA ILE A 163 4.23 -6.63 -7.77
C ILE A 163 4.88 -7.50 -6.70
N VAL A 164 6.15 -7.24 -6.35
CA VAL A 164 6.84 -7.95 -5.26
C VAL A 164 6.09 -7.82 -3.95
N CYS A 165 5.70 -6.61 -3.58
CA CYS A 165 4.96 -6.36 -2.34
C CYS A 165 3.56 -6.99 -2.39
N ALA A 166 2.84 -6.84 -3.50
CA ALA A 166 1.54 -7.47 -3.68
C ALA A 166 1.62 -9.00 -3.58
N PHE A 167 2.63 -9.62 -4.20
CA PHE A 167 2.86 -11.06 -4.14
C PHE A 167 3.18 -11.54 -2.72
N GLN A 168 3.89 -10.74 -1.93
CA GLN A 168 4.25 -11.09 -0.56
C GLN A 168 3.11 -10.87 0.44
N PHE A 169 2.35 -9.78 0.31
CA PHE A 169 1.47 -9.31 1.39
C PHE A 169 -0.02 -9.49 1.10
N TYR A 170 -0.48 -9.38 -0.16
CA TYR A 170 -1.90 -9.57 -0.43
C TYR A 170 -2.30 -11.04 -0.46
N SER A 171 -3.44 -11.32 0.17
CA SER A 171 -4.08 -12.63 0.17
C SER A 171 -5.58 -12.46 -0.02
N PRO A 172 -6.25 -13.33 -0.79
CA PRO A 172 -7.69 -13.26 -0.98
C PRO A 172 -8.42 -13.65 0.30
N VAL A 173 -9.60 -13.09 0.50
CA VAL A 173 -10.45 -13.39 1.67
C VAL A 173 -11.30 -14.64 1.45
N SER A 174 -11.56 -15.05 0.22
CA SER A 174 -12.35 -16.24 -0.07
C SER A 174 -11.65 -17.52 0.37
N GLY A 175 -12.38 -18.40 1.03
CA GLY A 175 -11.89 -19.76 1.31
C GLY A 175 -11.98 -20.69 0.09
N ILE A 176 -12.63 -20.30 -1.00
CA ILE A 176 -12.75 -21.05 -2.26
C ILE A 176 -11.55 -20.70 -3.15
N ALA A 177 -10.72 -21.70 -3.50
CA ALA A 177 -9.47 -21.47 -4.22
C ALA A 177 -9.68 -20.79 -5.57
N LYS A 178 -10.65 -21.23 -6.36
CA LYS A 178 -10.98 -20.58 -7.64
C LYS A 178 -11.32 -19.12 -7.49
N GLU A 179 -12.22 -18.77 -6.57
CA GLU A 179 -12.60 -17.38 -6.33
C GLU A 179 -11.40 -16.55 -5.88
N GLY A 180 -10.58 -17.10 -4.98
CA GLY A 180 -9.37 -16.44 -4.51
C GLY A 180 -8.36 -16.20 -5.62
N LEU A 181 -8.18 -17.17 -6.53
CA LEU A 181 -7.29 -17.01 -7.67
C LEU A 181 -7.86 -16.05 -8.73
N ASP A 182 -9.18 -16.01 -8.94
CA ASP A 182 -9.84 -15.03 -9.80
C ASP A 182 -9.59 -13.60 -9.29
N ILE A 183 -9.74 -13.36 -7.98
CA ILE A 183 -9.47 -12.07 -7.33
C ILE A 183 -8.00 -11.69 -7.54
N LEU A 184 -7.06 -12.59 -7.26
CA LEU A 184 -5.63 -12.34 -7.43
C LEU A 184 -5.26 -12.10 -8.89
N ASN A 185 -5.79 -12.89 -9.82
CA ASN A 185 -5.53 -12.72 -11.25
C ASN A 185 -5.98 -11.33 -11.75
N ASN A 186 -7.18 -10.91 -11.35
CA ASN A 186 -7.70 -9.59 -11.71
C ASN A 186 -6.88 -8.46 -11.08
N MET A 187 -6.50 -8.58 -9.81
CA MET A 187 -5.65 -7.62 -9.11
C MET A 187 -4.28 -7.48 -9.81
N PHE A 188 -3.61 -8.59 -10.05
CA PHE A 188 -2.31 -8.58 -10.69
C PHE A 188 -2.37 -8.10 -12.15
N GLY A 189 -3.45 -8.40 -12.87
CA GLY A 189 -3.66 -7.87 -14.22
C GLY A 189 -3.74 -6.34 -14.26
N LYS A 190 -4.25 -5.69 -13.20
CA LYS A 190 -4.22 -4.24 -13.06
C LYS A 190 -2.84 -3.73 -12.66
N LEU A 191 -2.20 -4.39 -11.66
CA LEU A 191 -0.92 -3.94 -11.10
C LEU A 191 0.26 -4.13 -12.07
N MET A 192 0.18 -5.07 -13.00
CA MET A 192 1.15 -5.22 -14.11
C MET A 192 0.83 -4.24 -15.26
N TYR A 193 0.83 -2.94 -14.97
CA TYR A 193 0.55 -1.91 -15.98
C TYR A 193 1.71 -1.67 -16.96
N LEU A 194 2.87 -2.26 -16.69
CA LEU A 194 4.06 -2.28 -17.55
C LEU A 194 4.59 -3.71 -17.68
N GLU A 195 5.45 -3.93 -18.66
CA GLU A 195 6.22 -5.17 -18.75
C GLU A 195 7.17 -5.28 -17.56
N LEU A 196 7.18 -6.43 -16.89
CA LEU A 196 8.02 -6.63 -15.71
C LEU A 196 9.49 -6.70 -16.11
N PRO A 197 10.37 -5.92 -15.45
CA PRO A 197 11.78 -5.84 -15.83
C PRO A 197 12.51 -7.16 -15.55
N THR A 198 13.50 -7.45 -16.38
CA THR A 198 14.37 -8.62 -16.26
C THR A 198 15.80 -8.22 -15.88
N GLY A 199 16.56 -9.18 -15.36
CA GLY A 199 17.95 -8.92 -14.94
C GLY A 199 18.02 -8.19 -13.60
N MET A 200 19.13 -7.48 -13.37
CA MET A 200 19.46 -6.88 -12.06
C MET A 200 19.22 -5.38 -11.98
N ASN A 201 19.22 -4.67 -13.11
CA ASN A 201 19.28 -3.22 -13.13
C ASN A 201 18.16 -2.55 -12.30
N TRP A 202 16.93 -3.07 -12.35
CA TRP A 202 15.83 -2.55 -11.56
C TRP A 202 16.02 -2.77 -10.05
N MET A 203 16.68 -3.89 -9.66
CA MET A 203 16.99 -4.16 -8.25
C MET A 203 18.12 -3.25 -7.76
N ASP A 204 19.19 -3.10 -8.56
CA ASP A 204 20.31 -2.21 -8.25
C ASP A 204 19.80 -0.75 -8.13
N HIS A 205 18.89 -0.33 -9.00
CA HIS A 205 18.28 0.98 -8.95
C HIS A 205 17.48 1.19 -7.66
N LEU A 206 16.62 0.23 -7.29
CA LEU A 206 15.84 0.29 -6.04
C LEU A 206 16.72 0.20 -4.78
N ASP A 207 17.84 -0.54 -4.84
CA ASP A 207 18.81 -0.63 -3.73
C ASP A 207 19.57 0.70 -3.57
N MET A 208 19.99 1.31 -4.68
CA MET A 208 20.61 2.64 -4.69
C MET A 208 19.68 3.70 -4.09
N LEU A 209 18.38 3.68 -4.42
CA LEU A 209 17.39 4.57 -3.84
C LEU A 209 16.99 4.19 -2.40
N GLY A 210 17.41 3.03 -1.90
CA GLY A 210 17.09 2.54 -0.56
C GLY A 210 15.67 1.96 -0.42
N ALA A 211 14.96 1.71 -1.52
CA ALA A 211 13.62 1.11 -1.52
C ALA A 211 13.66 -0.39 -1.22
N LEU A 212 14.73 -1.07 -1.61
CA LEU A 212 15.01 -2.44 -1.21
C LEU A 212 16.49 -2.59 -0.78
N ARG A 213 16.83 -3.75 -0.24
CA ARG A 213 18.22 -4.12 0.09
C ARG A 213 18.49 -5.50 -0.47
N MET A 214 19.44 -5.59 -1.38
CA MET A 214 19.84 -6.87 -1.95
C MET A 214 20.61 -7.73 -0.97
N SER A 215 20.47 -9.05 -1.14
CA SER A 215 21.18 -10.06 -0.38
C SER A 215 22.04 -10.90 -1.33
N SER A 216 23.18 -11.40 -0.83
CA SER A 216 24.04 -12.31 -1.59
C SER A 216 23.44 -13.72 -1.78
N PHE A 217 22.31 -14.00 -1.17
CA PHE A 217 21.62 -15.29 -1.30
C PHE A 217 20.68 -15.30 -2.50
N GLY A 218 20.49 -16.49 -3.09
CA GLY A 218 19.48 -16.68 -4.14
C GLY A 218 18.06 -16.52 -3.59
N LEU A 219 17.16 -16.02 -4.43
CA LEU A 219 15.75 -15.89 -4.09
C LEU A 219 15.11 -17.29 -4.01
N LYS A 220 14.23 -17.47 -3.03
CA LYS A 220 13.41 -18.67 -2.92
C LYS A 220 12.46 -18.77 -4.12
N LYS A 221 12.41 -19.93 -4.78
CA LYS A 221 11.54 -20.16 -5.92
C LYS A 221 10.06 -19.98 -5.57
N SER A 222 9.29 -19.58 -6.56
CA SER A 222 7.87 -19.23 -6.41
C SER A 222 7.02 -20.39 -5.89
N GLU A 223 7.22 -21.61 -6.39
CA GLU A 223 6.40 -22.78 -6.06
C GLU A 223 6.35 -23.06 -4.54
N PRO A 224 7.49 -23.25 -3.82
CA PRO A 224 7.44 -23.43 -2.37
C PRO A 224 6.91 -22.22 -1.61
N LEU A 225 7.06 -20.99 -2.15
CA LEU A 225 6.47 -19.79 -1.55
C LEU A 225 4.95 -19.81 -1.67
N LEU A 226 4.41 -20.11 -2.84
CA LEU A 226 2.98 -20.19 -3.11
C LEU A 226 2.31 -21.28 -2.26
N VAL A 227 2.89 -22.48 -2.22
CA VAL A 227 2.37 -23.58 -1.39
C VAL A 227 2.38 -23.20 0.08
N SER A 228 3.43 -22.52 0.55
CA SER A 228 3.53 -22.04 1.95
C SER A 228 2.55 -20.92 2.26
N LYS A 229 2.37 -19.97 1.33
CA LYS A 229 1.48 -18.81 1.52
C LYS A 229 0.00 -19.21 1.44
N PHE A 230 -0.34 -20.07 0.52
CA PHE A 230 -1.72 -20.52 0.28
C PHE A 230 -1.95 -21.95 0.80
N GLN A 231 -1.54 -22.21 2.05
CA GLN A 231 -1.65 -23.54 2.67
C GLN A 231 -3.08 -24.07 2.69
N GLU A 232 -4.06 -23.20 2.82
CA GLU A 232 -5.47 -23.60 2.88
C GLU A 232 -5.99 -24.03 1.50
N TYR A 233 -5.43 -23.54 0.40
CA TYR A 233 -5.77 -23.96 -0.94
C TYR A 233 -4.96 -25.18 -1.41
N SER A 234 -3.68 -25.26 -1.03
CA SER A 234 -2.74 -26.28 -1.47
C SER A 234 -2.74 -27.55 -0.62
N CYS A 235 -3.54 -27.60 0.46
CA CYS A 235 -3.60 -28.73 1.37
C CYS A 235 -4.35 -29.93 0.78
N ALA A 236 -4.03 -31.14 1.24
CA ALA A 236 -4.72 -32.35 0.84
C ALA A 236 -6.11 -32.51 1.49
N GLY A 237 -6.26 -32.03 2.75
CA GLY A 237 -7.51 -32.13 3.48
C GLY A 237 -7.80 -33.55 4.03
N ILE A 238 -9.08 -33.87 4.19
CA ILE A 238 -9.60 -35.14 4.76
C ILE A 238 -10.22 -35.95 3.62
N LYS A 239 -9.94 -37.25 3.60
CA LYS A 239 -10.54 -38.17 2.60
C LYS A 239 -12.05 -38.30 2.86
N LYS A 240 -12.86 -38.22 1.78
CA LYS A 240 -14.30 -38.49 1.87
C LYS A 240 -14.54 -39.92 2.37
N ASP A 241 -15.66 -40.10 3.05
CA ASP A 241 -16.09 -41.38 3.62
C ASP A 241 -15.13 -42.03 4.64
N SER A 242 -14.21 -41.21 5.23
CA SER A 242 -13.29 -41.66 6.26
C SER A 242 -13.82 -41.40 7.67
N ASP A 243 -13.25 -42.08 8.67
CA ASP A 243 -13.58 -41.85 10.07
C ASP A 243 -13.08 -40.46 10.56
N GLU A 244 -12.02 -39.94 9.98
CA GLU A 244 -11.54 -38.59 10.21
C GLU A 244 -12.59 -37.55 9.80
N LEU A 245 -13.30 -37.75 8.69
CA LEU A 245 -14.37 -36.85 8.28
C LEU A 245 -15.58 -36.90 9.21
N LYS A 246 -15.94 -38.08 9.71
CA LYS A 246 -16.99 -38.23 10.73
C LYS A 246 -16.61 -37.43 11.99
N ARG A 247 -15.37 -37.59 12.48
CA ARG A 247 -14.84 -36.84 13.63
C ARG A 247 -14.83 -35.32 13.38
N ALA A 248 -14.49 -34.90 12.17
CA ALA A 248 -14.55 -33.48 11.84
C ALA A 248 -15.97 -32.92 11.96
N TYR A 249 -16.99 -33.66 11.49
CA TYR A 249 -18.39 -33.26 11.66
C TYR A 249 -18.86 -33.28 13.13
N GLU A 250 -18.36 -34.22 13.92
CA GLU A 250 -18.63 -34.24 15.37
C GLU A 250 -18.07 -33.01 16.08
N ILE A 251 -16.82 -32.60 15.76
CA ILE A 251 -16.20 -31.39 16.28
C ILE A 251 -17.02 -30.16 15.91
N LEU A 252 -17.46 -30.05 14.66
CA LEU A 252 -18.30 -28.94 14.19
C LEU A 252 -19.63 -28.88 14.96
N ALA A 253 -20.29 -30.04 15.15
CA ALA A 253 -21.55 -30.12 15.87
C ALA A 253 -21.42 -29.74 17.33
N MET A 254 -20.37 -30.20 18.03
CA MET A 254 -20.10 -29.89 19.44
C MET A 254 -19.84 -28.39 19.68
N ASN A 255 -19.33 -27.69 18.67
CA ASN A 255 -18.98 -26.28 18.76
C ASN A 255 -19.98 -25.35 18.04
N ASN A 256 -21.13 -25.87 17.61
CA ASN A 256 -22.16 -25.13 16.86
C ASN A 256 -21.61 -24.42 15.60
N ILE A 257 -20.64 -25.02 14.92
CA ILE A 257 -20.06 -24.50 13.67
C ILE A 257 -20.80 -25.16 12.49
N SER A 258 -21.15 -24.36 11.49
CA SER A 258 -21.85 -24.88 10.30
C SER A 258 -21.01 -25.92 9.55
N ARG A 259 -21.67 -26.97 9.05
CA ARG A 259 -21.03 -27.95 8.17
C ARG A 259 -20.54 -27.36 6.84
N SER A 260 -21.07 -26.22 6.42
CA SER A 260 -20.63 -25.50 5.21
C SER A 260 -19.20 -25.00 5.26
N VAL A 261 -18.55 -25.05 6.45
CA VAL A 261 -17.12 -24.78 6.60
C VAL A 261 -16.23 -25.89 6.00
N ILE A 262 -16.80 -27.07 5.73
CA ILE A 262 -16.11 -28.16 5.00
C ILE A 262 -16.65 -28.19 3.58
N ILE A 263 -15.76 -28.04 2.61
CA ILE A 263 -16.05 -28.03 1.18
C ILE A 263 -15.24 -29.11 0.44
N ASP A 264 -15.64 -29.42 -0.78
CA ASP A 264 -14.84 -30.27 -1.65
C ASP A 264 -13.47 -29.66 -1.92
N ASN A 265 -12.44 -30.48 -1.95
CA ASN A 265 -11.09 -30.00 -2.26
C ASN A 265 -10.94 -29.84 -3.77
N GLU A 266 -10.73 -28.60 -4.22
CA GLU A 266 -10.64 -28.28 -5.64
C GLU A 266 -9.33 -28.78 -6.27
N CYS A 267 -8.33 -29.07 -5.43
CA CYS A 267 -7.02 -29.59 -5.87
C CYS A 267 -6.93 -31.12 -5.79
N LEU A 268 -7.88 -31.80 -5.14
CA LEU A 268 -7.77 -33.23 -4.92
C LEU A 268 -9.14 -33.92 -4.85
N ASP A 269 -9.48 -34.63 -5.88
CA ASP A 269 -10.72 -35.40 -5.96
C ASP A 269 -10.82 -36.45 -4.85
N GLY A 270 -12.02 -36.62 -4.28
CA GLY A 270 -12.26 -37.57 -3.20
C GLY A 270 -11.82 -37.05 -1.81
N TYR A 271 -11.43 -35.79 -1.70
CA TYR A 271 -11.07 -35.14 -0.46
C TYR A 271 -11.93 -33.90 -0.21
N VAL A 272 -11.98 -33.50 1.05
CA VAL A 272 -12.62 -32.25 1.52
C VAL A 272 -11.62 -31.44 2.32
N ARG A 273 -11.82 -30.13 2.36
CA ARG A 273 -10.99 -29.19 3.14
C ARG A 273 -11.83 -28.12 3.81
N LEU A 274 -11.22 -27.33 4.67
CA LEU A 274 -11.86 -26.19 5.28
C LEU A 274 -12.04 -25.04 4.27
N ASN A 275 -13.20 -24.41 4.29
CA ASN A 275 -13.53 -23.21 3.52
C ASN A 275 -13.03 -21.97 4.28
N ILE A 276 -11.74 -21.83 4.35
CA ILE A 276 -11.04 -20.69 4.97
C ILE A 276 -9.86 -20.28 4.09
N SER A 277 -9.55 -19.01 4.09
CA SER A 277 -8.35 -18.47 3.40
C SER A 277 -7.18 -18.33 4.36
N ASP A 278 -7.47 -18.02 5.64
CA ASP A 278 -6.48 -17.85 6.69
C ASP A 278 -7.08 -18.22 8.06
N ILE A 279 -6.36 -19.04 8.82
CA ILE A 279 -6.76 -19.45 10.18
C ILE A 279 -6.65 -18.28 11.16
N ASP A 280 -5.71 -17.37 10.95
CA ASP A 280 -5.47 -16.26 11.87
C ASP A 280 -6.58 -15.20 11.83
N SER A 281 -7.35 -15.17 10.74
CA SER A 281 -8.53 -14.30 10.59
C SER A 281 -9.76 -14.78 11.36
N LEU A 282 -9.73 -15.99 11.90
CA LEU A 282 -10.87 -16.59 12.59
C LEU A 282 -11.07 -16.03 14.00
N LYS A 283 -12.35 -15.98 14.44
CA LYS A 283 -12.68 -15.64 15.83
C LYS A 283 -12.04 -16.66 16.79
N PRO A 284 -11.48 -16.22 17.94
CA PRO A 284 -10.74 -17.08 18.87
C PRO A 284 -11.51 -18.36 19.29
N GLN A 285 -12.82 -18.23 19.50
CA GLN A 285 -13.68 -19.36 19.92
C GLN A 285 -13.81 -20.47 18.86
N ASN A 286 -13.64 -20.16 17.59
CA ASN A 286 -13.70 -21.14 16.49
C ASN A 286 -12.32 -21.66 16.10
N LYS A 287 -11.26 -20.93 16.42
CA LYS A 287 -9.89 -21.22 16.00
C LYS A 287 -9.42 -22.58 16.51
N GLU A 288 -9.69 -22.90 17.78
CA GLU A 288 -9.28 -24.18 18.37
C GLU A 288 -9.96 -25.37 17.67
N SER A 289 -11.27 -25.31 17.46
CA SER A 289 -12.02 -26.37 16.77
C SER A 289 -11.55 -26.56 15.33
N ILE A 290 -11.27 -25.46 14.62
CA ILE A 290 -10.74 -25.50 13.26
C ILE A 290 -9.33 -26.11 13.22
N LEU A 291 -8.45 -25.79 14.19
CA LEU A 291 -7.14 -26.41 14.32
C LEU A 291 -7.24 -27.92 14.62
N GLN A 292 -8.20 -28.34 15.45
CA GLN A 292 -8.48 -29.76 15.70
C GLN A 292 -8.89 -30.48 14.40
N ILE A 293 -9.80 -29.90 13.60
CA ILE A 293 -10.19 -30.45 12.31
C ILE A 293 -8.99 -30.51 11.34
N ARG A 294 -8.17 -29.47 11.29
CA ARG A 294 -6.95 -29.45 10.48
C ARG A 294 -5.96 -30.54 10.87
N SER A 295 -5.90 -30.92 12.14
CA SER A 295 -5.06 -32.02 12.61
C SER A 295 -5.47 -33.39 12.07
N LEU A 296 -6.72 -33.51 11.56
CA LEU A 296 -7.27 -34.73 10.93
C LEU A 296 -6.91 -34.84 9.43
N TYR A 297 -6.29 -33.80 8.85
CA TYR A 297 -5.84 -33.84 7.46
C TYR A 297 -4.85 -34.97 7.23
N THR A 298 -4.91 -35.58 6.06
CA THR A 298 -4.00 -36.66 5.69
C THR A 298 -2.53 -36.26 5.86
N LYS A 299 -1.74 -37.20 6.37
CA LYS A 299 -0.28 -37.06 6.54
C LYS A 299 0.51 -37.79 5.46
N ASP A 300 -0.19 -38.40 4.49
CA ASP A 300 0.45 -39.07 3.36
C ASP A 300 1.15 -38.05 2.46
N LYS A 301 2.47 -38.16 2.42
CA LYS A 301 3.31 -37.22 1.65
C LYS A 301 3.00 -37.23 0.15
N THR A 302 2.64 -38.41 -0.40
CA THR A 302 2.31 -38.54 -1.82
C THR A 302 1.05 -37.74 -2.16
N ILE A 303 0.02 -37.86 -1.31
CA ILE A 303 -1.24 -37.13 -1.46
C ILE A 303 -1.06 -35.64 -1.25
N ILE A 304 -0.27 -35.25 -0.24
CA ILE A 304 0.07 -33.83 0.03
C ILE A 304 0.79 -33.22 -1.19
N THR A 305 1.78 -33.94 -1.73
CA THR A 305 2.52 -33.48 -2.92
C THR A 305 1.58 -33.35 -4.13
N ALA A 306 0.68 -34.31 -4.34
CA ALA A 306 -0.29 -34.24 -5.43
C ALA A 306 -1.22 -33.01 -5.29
N ALA A 307 -1.75 -32.74 -4.09
CA ALA A 307 -2.59 -31.58 -3.84
C ALA A 307 -1.82 -30.26 -4.11
N SER A 308 -0.60 -30.15 -3.62
CA SER A 308 0.25 -28.98 -3.86
C SER A 308 0.57 -28.78 -5.35
N SER A 309 0.89 -29.86 -6.08
CA SER A 309 1.16 -29.80 -7.52
C SER A 309 -0.09 -29.39 -8.30
N ASN A 310 -1.26 -29.89 -7.93
CA ASN A 310 -2.52 -29.52 -8.57
C ASN A 310 -2.91 -28.07 -8.28
N PHE A 311 -2.61 -27.56 -7.09
CA PHE A 311 -2.74 -26.13 -6.77
C PHE A 311 -1.85 -25.27 -7.68
N ILE A 312 -0.60 -25.67 -7.88
CA ILE A 312 0.32 -24.96 -8.80
C ILE A 312 -0.18 -25.04 -10.25
N ASN A 313 -0.73 -26.16 -10.67
CA ASN A 313 -1.36 -26.28 -11.99
C ASN A 313 -2.58 -25.36 -12.14
N MET A 314 -3.41 -25.26 -11.08
CA MET A 314 -4.54 -24.32 -11.03
C MET A 314 -4.04 -22.86 -11.10
N TRP A 315 -3.01 -22.48 -10.33
CA TRP A 315 -2.35 -21.18 -10.41
C TRP A 315 -1.91 -20.85 -11.84
N ASN A 316 -1.25 -21.80 -12.51
CA ASN A 316 -0.72 -21.65 -13.86
C ASN A 316 -1.80 -21.58 -14.94
N SER A 317 -3.05 -21.96 -14.65
CA SER A 317 -4.16 -21.81 -15.58
C SER A 317 -4.64 -20.36 -15.71
N TYR A 318 -4.21 -19.47 -14.82
CA TYR A 318 -4.47 -18.04 -14.85
C TYR A 318 -3.29 -17.29 -15.47
N GLU A 319 -3.55 -16.51 -16.52
CA GLU A 319 -2.50 -15.88 -17.32
C GLU A 319 -1.59 -14.95 -16.49
N ASN A 320 -2.21 -14.01 -15.76
CA ASN A 320 -1.44 -13.04 -14.95
C ASN A 320 -0.68 -13.72 -13.80
N LEU A 321 -1.30 -14.71 -13.16
CA LEU A 321 -0.66 -15.44 -12.07
C LEU A 321 0.52 -16.27 -12.55
N LYS A 322 0.38 -16.91 -13.73
CA LYS A 322 1.48 -17.64 -14.36
C LYS A 322 2.62 -16.70 -14.72
N GLN A 323 2.31 -15.54 -15.32
CA GLN A 323 3.31 -14.55 -15.71
C GLN A 323 4.13 -14.08 -14.50
N ILE A 324 3.48 -13.75 -13.37
CA ILE A 324 4.18 -13.34 -12.14
C ILE A 324 5.05 -14.45 -11.58
N ARG A 325 4.55 -15.69 -11.55
CA ARG A 325 5.30 -16.84 -11.09
C ARG A 325 6.57 -17.06 -11.93
N ASP A 326 6.42 -17.04 -13.24
CA ASP A 326 7.53 -17.22 -14.17
C ASP A 326 8.55 -16.07 -14.03
N TRP A 327 8.08 -14.83 -13.93
CA TRP A 327 8.93 -13.65 -13.69
C TRP A 327 9.66 -13.73 -12.35
N TRP A 328 8.98 -14.08 -11.25
CA TRP A 328 9.59 -14.23 -9.93
C TRP A 328 10.78 -15.18 -9.95
N ASP A 329 10.64 -16.27 -10.68
CA ASP A 329 11.68 -17.29 -10.80
C ASP A 329 12.90 -16.84 -11.63
N THR A 330 12.80 -15.71 -12.34
CA THR A 330 13.94 -15.07 -13.03
C THR A 330 14.76 -14.14 -12.13
N ILE A 331 14.21 -13.72 -10.98
CA ILE A 331 14.89 -12.79 -10.07
C ILE A 331 16.12 -13.47 -9.46
N PRO A 332 17.33 -12.90 -9.67
CA PRO A 332 18.56 -13.63 -9.37
C PRO A 332 18.93 -13.67 -7.88
N TYR A 333 18.58 -12.64 -7.12
CA TYR A 333 18.98 -12.47 -5.72
C TYR A 333 17.80 -12.26 -4.79
N ALA A 334 17.95 -12.71 -3.55
CA ALA A 334 17.04 -12.38 -2.48
C ALA A 334 17.18 -10.90 -2.09
N PHE A 335 16.13 -10.33 -1.58
CA PHE A 335 16.07 -8.93 -1.14
C PHE A 335 15.12 -8.76 0.03
N ASN A 336 15.26 -7.63 0.73
CA ASN A 336 14.32 -7.17 1.73
C ASN A 336 13.80 -5.81 1.30
N VAL A 337 12.49 -5.65 1.24
CA VAL A 337 11.86 -4.36 0.97
C VAL A 337 11.97 -3.49 2.23
N SER A 338 12.43 -2.25 2.06
CA SER A 338 12.51 -1.28 3.16
C SER A 338 11.13 -0.70 3.48
N TYR A 339 10.98 0.01 4.62
CA TYR A 339 9.74 0.73 4.93
C TYR A 339 9.37 1.74 3.85
N MET A 340 10.36 2.47 3.31
CA MET A 340 10.15 3.37 2.19
C MET A 340 9.69 2.62 0.94
N GLY A 341 10.29 1.47 0.64
CA GLY A 341 9.84 0.60 -0.46
C GLY A 341 8.41 0.11 -0.29
N LEU A 342 8.00 -0.25 0.94
CA LEU A 342 6.61 -0.61 1.24
C LEU A 342 5.66 0.56 1.05
N VAL A 343 6.04 1.77 1.49
CA VAL A 343 5.27 2.99 1.27
C VAL A 343 5.08 3.25 -0.22
N LEU A 344 6.16 3.21 -1.01
CA LEU A 344 6.11 3.41 -2.46
C LEU A 344 5.22 2.37 -3.15
N ALA A 345 5.39 1.10 -2.80
CA ALA A 345 4.58 0.02 -3.36
C ALA A 345 3.10 0.17 -3.04
N GLN A 346 2.76 0.51 -1.78
CA GLN A 346 1.38 0.78 -1.37
C GLN A 346 0.79 1.96 -2.14
N THR A 347 1.53 3.06 -2.18
CA THR A 347 1.11 4.28 -2.86
C THR A 347 0.84 4.01 -4.34
N ASN A 348 1.74 3.30 -5.02
CA ASN A 348 1.57 2.94 -6.42
C ASN A 348 0.39 1.95 -6.62
N ALA A 349 0.23 0.96 -5.75
CA ALA A 349 -0.91 0.05 -5.79
C ALA A 349 -2.25 0.80 -5.64
N LYS A 350 -2.35 1.74 -4.69
CA LYS A 350 -3.52 2.60 -4.47
C LYS A 350 -3.79 3.55 -5.63
N ARG A 351 -2.74 4.08 -6.26
CA ARG A 351 -2.83 4.90 -7.48
C ARG A 351 -3.54 4.13 -8.61
N ILE A 352 -3.22 2.84 -8.76
CA ILE A 352 -3.77 1.97 -9.81
C ILE A 352 -5.17 1.47 -9.43
N ASP A 353 -5.35 1.05 -8.19
CA ASP A 353 -6.63 0.56 -7.66
C ASP A 353 -6.80 0.95 -6.19
N HIS A 354 -7.54 2.03 -5.97
CA HIS A 354 -7.81 2.59 -4.63
C HIS A 354 -8.60 1.65 -3.72
N THR A 355 -9.18 0.58 -4.25
CA THR A 355 -9.96 -0.41 -3.47
C THR A 355 -9.09 -1.44 -2.77
N LEU A 356 -7.79 -1.51 -3.12
CA LEU A 356 -6.86 -2.46 -2.51
C LEU A 356 -6.68 -2.15 -1.01
N PRO A 357 -6.55 -3.18 -0.16
CA PRO A 357 -6.23 -2.97 1.25
C PRO A 357 -4.84 -2.36 1.42
N ASP A 358 -4.59 -1.81 2.59
CA ASP A 358 -3.27 -1.29 2.92
C ASP A 358 -2.27 -2.43 3.11
N LEU A 359 -1.01 -2.18 2.68
CA LEU A 359 0.12 -3.09 2.89
C LEU A 359 0.79 -2.88 4.26
N ILE A 360 0.65 -1.65 4.78
CA ILE A 360 1.26 -1.21 6.04
C ILE A 360 0.24 -0.48 6.92
#